data_1edf37339384f7234890b34778f1afbc
#
_entry.id   1edf37339384f7234890b34778f1afbc
#
_cell.length_a   1.000
_cell.length_b   1.000
_cell.length_c   1.000
_cell.angle_alpha   90.00
_cell.angle_beta   90.00
_cell.angle_gamma   90.00
#
_symmetry.space_group_name_H-M   'P 1'
#
loop_
_entity.id
_entity.type
_entity.pdbx_description
1 polymer ?
#
loop_
_entity_poly.entity_id
_entity_poly.type
_entity_poly.pdbx_seq_one_letter_code
_entity_poly.pdbx_strand_id
1 'polypeptide(L)'
;MSLINVAGLTFSYDGSFDLIFEDVDFQIDTDWKLGLIGRNGRGKTTFLNLLRGRYEYKGVIKSSVCFDYFPYDVDDKDKYTIDVLREIAPECMDWELYREFALLKIDEEVMYRSFSSLSGGEQTKALLAALFLKQNNFMLIDE
;
A
#
# COMPACT_ATOMS: atom_id res chain seq x y z
N MET A 1 13.84 -13.76 -6.57
CA MET A 1 13.11 -14.14 -5.34
C MET A 1 13.57 -13.22 -4.22
N SER A 2 12.70 -12.35 -3.77
CA SER A 2 12.99 -11.43 -2.68
C SER A 2 12.18 -11.83 -1.45
N LEU A 3 12.78 -11.67 -0.28
CA LEU A 3 12.14 -12.03 0.98
C LEU A 3 11.99 -10.81 1.88
N ILE A 4 10.84 -10.71 2.50
CA ILE A 4 10.62 -9.89 3.68
C ILE A 4 10.87 -10.79 4.88
N ASN A 5 11.90 -10.51 5.65
CA ASN A 5 12.27 -11.30 6.80
C ASN A 5 12.02 -10.54 8.09
N VAL A 6 11.21 -11.11 8.95
CA VAL A 6 10.88 -10.56 10.27
C VAL A 6 11.48 -11.49 11.32
N ALA A 7 12.29 -10.93 12.21
CA ALA A 7 12.98 -11.69 13.27
C ALA A 7 12.86 -10.96 14.61
N GLY A 8 12.36 -11.66 15.61
CA GLY A 8 12.24 -11.18 16.99
C GLY A 8 11.35 -9.94 17.15
N LEU A 9 10.33 -9.79 16.29
CA LEU A 9 9.45 -8.63 16.32
C LEU A 9 8.68 -8.56 17.62
N THR A 10 8.94 -7.49 18.38
CA THR A 10 8.24 -7.20 19.63
C THR A 10 7.79 -5.75 19.61
N PHE A 11 6.51 -5.52 19.83
CA PHE A 11 5.91 -4.18 19.77
C PHE A 11 4.78 -4.00 20.78
N SER A 12 4.78 -2.84 21.41
CA SER A 12 3.67 -2.29 22.19
C SER A 12 3.53 -0.81 21.88
N TYR A 13 2.32 -0.27 21.97
CA TYR A 13 2.13 1.19 21.87
C TYR A 13 2.69 1.90 23.08
N ASP A 14 3.13 3.14 22.90
CA ASP A 14 3.62 4.00 23.97
C ASP A 14 2.56 4.14 25.07
N GLY A 15 2.99 3.90 26.29
CA GLY A 15 2.10 3.96 27.46
C GLY A 15 1.21 2.73 27.67
N SER A 16 1.33 1.71 26.83
CA SER A 16 0.64 0.44 27.00
C SER A 16 1.59 -0.63 27.50
N PHE A 17 1.14 -1.46 28.44
CA PHE A 17 1.85 -2.65 28.90
C PHE A 17 1.50 -3.89 28.06
N ASP A 18 0.47 -3.80 27.24
CA ASP A 18 0.03 -4.92 26.41
C ASP A 18 0.90 -5.01 25.16
N LEU A 19 1.55 -6.15 24.99
CA LEU A 19 2.30 -6.48 23.77
C LEU A 19 1.34 -6.83 22.65
N ILE A 20 1.48 -6.14 21.52
CA ILE A 20 0.74 -6.50 20.29
C ILE A 20 1.44 -7.65 19.59
N PHE A 21 2.77 -7.61 19.55
CA PHE A 21 3.63 -8.68 19.04
C PHE A 21 4.72 -8.98 20.05
N GLU A 22 5.01 -10.24 20.24
CA GLU A 22 6.04 -10.73 21.17
C GLU A 22 6.89 -11.78 20.48
N ASP A 23 8.16 -11.45 20.23
CA ASP A 23 9.19 -12.32 19.68
C ASP A 23 8.72 -13.11 18.43
N VAL A 24 8.19 -12.41 17.46
CA VAL A 24 7.58 -13.00 16.26
C VAL A 24 8.61 -13.13 15.15
N ASP A 25 8.74 -14.33 14.60
CA ASP A 25 9.60 -14.66 13.49
C ASP A 25 8.79 -15.21 12.32
N PHE A 26 8.98 -14.64 11.12
CA PHE A 26 8.42 -15.22 9.89
C PHE A 26 9.08 -14.62 8.65
N GLN A 27 8.80 -15.24 7.51
CA GLN A 27 9.27 -14.80 6.21
C GLN A 27 8.11 -14.73 5.23
N ILE A 28 8.11 -13.72 4.39
CA ILE A 28 7.16 -13.53 3.30
C ILE A 28 7.95 -13.43 2.01
N ASP A 29 7.57 -14.23 1.02
CA ASP A 29 8.07 -14.08 -0.34
C ASP A 29 7.35 -12.90 -1.00
N THR A 30 8.08 -12.02 -1.66
CA THR A 30 7.51 -10.83 -2.30
C THR A 30 6.61 -11.15 -3.49
N ASP A 31 6.66 -12.38 -4.00
CA ASP A 31 5.77 -12.84 -5.07
C ASP A 31 4.42 -13.37 -4.53
N TRP A 32 4.30 -13.50 -3.22
CA TRP A 32 3.07 -13.99 -2.62
C TRP A 32 1.97 -12.93 -2.56
N LYS A 33 0.74 -13.38 -2.74
CA LYS A 33 -0.48 -12.62 -2.42
C LYS A 33 -1.04 -13.14 -1.13
N LEU A 34 -0.83 -12.41 -0.04
CA LEU A 34 -1.19 -12.83 1.30
C LEU A 34 -2.45 -12.13 1.79
N GLY A 35 -3.35 -12.90 2.40
CA GLY A 35 -4.45 -12.35 3.19
C GLY A 35 -4.08 -12.30 4.67
N LEU A 36 -4.16 -11.13 5.27
CA LEU A 36 -3.98 -10.93 6.70
C LEU A 36 -5.36 -10.89 7.36
N ILE A 37 -5.71 -11.97 8.05
CA ILE A 37 -7.02 -12.14 8.67
C ILE A 37 -6.94 -12.10 10.19
N GLY A 38 -7.97 -11.59 10.80
CA GLY A 38 -8.10 -11.48 12.25
C GLY A 38 -9.23 -10.53 12.63
N ARG A 39 -9.61 -10.55 13.89
CA ARG A 39 -10.61 -9.60 14.40
C ARG A 39 -10.07 -8.18 14.39
N ASN A 40 -10.97 -7.20 14.26
CA ASN A 40 -10.61 -5.78 14.40
C ASN A 40 -9.95 -5.52 15.75
N GLY A 41 -8.91 -4.67 15.76
CA GLY A 41 -8.14 -4.36 16.96
C GLY A 41 -7.12 -5.42 17.38
N ARG A 42 -6.80 -6.40 16.51
CA ARG A 42 -5.83 -7.48 16.78
C ARG A 42 -4.47 -7.27 16.11
N GLY A 43 -4.15 -6.06 15.73
CA GLY A 43 -2.81 -5.71 15.26
C GLY A 43 -2.57 -5.79 13.75
N LYS A 44 -3.61 -6.00 12.91
CA LYS A 44 -3.44 -6.05 11.45
C LYS A 44 -2.87 -4.73 10.91
N THR A 45 -3.55 -3.64 11.13
CA THR A 45 -3.10 -2.29 10.72
C THR A 45 -1.77 -1.94 11.39
N THR A 46 -1.57 -2.31 12.64
CA THR A 46 -0.32 -2.12 13.36
C THR A 46 0.83 -2.82 12.65
N PHE A 47 0.64 -4.08 12.24
CA PHE A 47 1.65 -4.84 11.51
C PHE A 47 2.02 -4.16 10.18
N LEU A 48 1.03 -3.72 9.40
CA LEU A 48 1.26 -3.00 8.16
C LEU A 48 2.05 -1.70 8.39
N ASN A 49 1.73 -0.97 9.44
CA ASN A 49 2.46 0.25 9.80
C ASN A 49 3.89 -0.01 10.29
N LEU A 50 4.14 -1.15 10.93
CA LEU A 50 5.51 -1.57 11.29
C LEU A 50 6.33 -1.87 10.04
N LEU A 51 5.77 -2.55 9.03
CA LEU A 51 6.43 -2.77 7.75
C LEU A 51 6.78 -1.46 7.03
N ARG A 52 5.94 -0.44 7.18
CA ARG A 52 6.18 0.92 6.63
C ARG A 52 7.20 1.74 7.42
N GLY A 53 7.68 1.24 8.56
CA GLY A 53 8.60 1.97 9.43
C GLY A 53 7.96 3.14 10.19
N ARG A 54 6.66 3.10 10.43
CA ARG A 54 5.93 4.17 11.14
C ARG A 54 6.10 4.16 12.65
N TYR A 55 6.48 3.03 13.20
CA TYR A 55 6.67 2.84 14.64
C TYR A 55 8.05 2.26 14.94
N GLU A 56 8.60 2.61 16.08
CA GLU A 56 9.78 1.94 16.62
C GLU A 56 9.39 0.57 17.20
N TYR A 57 10.21 -0.42 16.99
CA TYR A 57 9.99 -1.79 17.43
C TYR A 57 11.30 -2.46 17.83
N LYS A 58 11.19 -3.55 18.60
CA LYS A 58 12.32 -4.45 18.87
C LYS A 58 12.35 -5.57 17.86
N GLY A 59 13.56 -6.00 17.49
CA GLY A 59 13.76 -7.01 16.46
C GLY A 59 14.20 -6.41 15.14
N VAL A 60 14.11 -7.17 14.06
CA VAL A 60 14.60 -6.78 12.75
C VAL A 60 13.56 -7.10 11.68
N ILE A 61 13.28 -6.14 10.82
CA ILE A 61 12.54 -6.34 9.57
C ILE A 61 13.49 -6.00 8.43
N LYS A 62 13.83 -7.01 7.62
CA LYS A 62 14.69 -6.85 6.43
C LYS A 62 13.87 -7.06 5.17
N SER A 63 13.98 -6.13 4.25
CA SER A 63 13.29 -6.18 2.96
C SER A 63 14.13 -5.51 1.87
N SER A 64 14.08 -6.07 0.67
CA SER A 64 14.65 -5.46 -0.54
C SER A 64 13.64 -4.69 -1.37
N VAL A 65 12.38 -4.71 -0.99
CA VAL A 65 11.28 -4.00 -1.67
C VAL A 65 10.87 -2.77 -0.89
N CYS A 66 10.32 -1.79 -1.61
CA CYS A 66 9.62 -0.67 -1.00
C CYS A 66 8.18 -1.05 -0.71
N PHE A 67 7.64 -0.54 0.39
CA PHE A 67 6.25 -0.78 0.76
C PHE A 67 5.38 0.39 0.32
N ASP A 68 4.34 0.10 -0.43
CA ASP A 68 3.27 1.05 -0.74
C ASP A 68 2.00 0.65 0.01
N TYR A 69 1.39 1.63 0.64
CA TYR A 69 0.21 1.43 1.47
C TYR A 69 -1.04 1.95 0.78
N PHE A 70 -2.10 1.18 0.87
CA PHE A 70 -3.41 1.60 0.45
C PHE A 70 -4.39 1.51 1.64
N PRO A 71 -5.22 2.50 1.91
CA PRO A 71 -5.57 3.67 1.08
C PRO A 71 -4.44 4.71 0.99
N TYR A 72 -4.25 5.25 -0.21
CA TYR A 72 -3.25 6.27 -0.52
C TYR A 72 -3.84 7.67 -0.34
N ASP A 73 -3.14 8.53 0.40
CA ASP A 73 -3.55 9.92 0.58
C ASP A 73 -3.02 10.80 -0.54
N VAL A 74 -3.93 11.45 -1.25
CA VAL A 74 -3.61 12.40 -2.30
C VAL A 74 -3.50 13.79 -1.70
N ASP A 75 -2.35 14.44 -1.86
CA ASP A 75 -2.08 15.75 -1.25
C ASP A 75 -2.94 16.87 -1.90
N ASP A 76 -3.00 16.88 -3.23
CA ASP A 76 -3.77 17.86 -3.99
C ASP A 76 -4.81 17.16 -4.87
N LYS A 77 -6.04 17.14 -4.39
CA LYS A 77 -7.17 16.51 -5.07
C LYS A 77 -7.77 17.34 -6.21
N ASP A 78 -7.35 18.59 -6.33
CA ASP A 78 -7.85 19.47 -7.40
C ASP A 78 -7.10 19.28 -8.71
N LYS A 79 -5.97 18.58 -8.70
CA LYS A 79 -5.25 18.18 -9.91
C LYS A 79 -6.06 17.23 -10.77
N TYR A 80 -5.76 17.23 -12.07
CA TYR A 80 -6.27 16.18 -12.95
C TYR A 80 -5.83 14.80 -12.49
N THR A 81 -6.70 13.84 -12.62
CA THR A 81 -6.44 12.47 -12.17
C THR A 81 -5.16 11.91 -12.79
N ILE A 82 -4.92 12.14 -14.09
CA ILE A 82 -3.72 11.68 -14.76
C ILE A 82 -2.43 12.24 -14.12
N ASP A 83 -2.46 13.47 -13.66
CA ASP A 83 -1.30 14.09 -13.00
C ASP A 83 -1.06 13.48 -11.63
N VAL A 84 -2.10 13.19 -10.87
CA VAL A 84 -2.02 12.46 -9.60
C VAL A 84 -1.40 11.07 -9.82
N LEU A 85 -1.84 10.36 -10.85
CA LEU A 85 -1.34 9.01 -11.15
C LEU A 85 0.12 9.02 -11.60
N ARG A 86 0.53 10.03 -12.36
CA ARG A 86 1.94 10.21 -12.77
C ARG A 86 2.85 10.52 -11.58
N GLU A 87 2.36 11.23 -10.58
CA GLU A 87 3.12 11.47 -9.34
C GLU A 87 3.35 10.17 -8.55
N ILE A 88 2.36 9.28 -8.52
CA ILE A 88 2.45 7.99 -7.84
C ILE A 88 3.39 7.05 -8.58
N ALA A 89 3.27 6.95 -9.89
CA ALA A 89 4.04 6.06 -10.75
C ALA A 89 4.73 6.84 -11.89
N PRO A 90 5.78 7.63 -11.58
CA PRO A 90 6.40 8.52 -12.56
C PRO A 90 7.09 7.79 -13.71
N GLU A 91 7.43 6.53 -13.55
CA GLU A 91 8.08 5.72 -14.58
C GLU A 91 7.09 5.05 -15.52
N CYS A 92 5.79 5.05 -15.23
CA CYS A 92 4.79 4.44 -16.10
C CYS A 92 4.49 5.31 -17.32
N MET A 93 4.18 4.64 -18.41
CA MET A 93 3.73 5.31 -19.63
C MET A 93 2.20 5.41 -19.67
N ASP A 94 1.68 6.40 -20.37
CA ASP A 94 0.23 6.65 -20.42
C ASP A 94 -0.55 5.43 -20.94
N TRP A 95 -0.02 4.69 -21.90
CA TRP A 95 -0.68 3.49 -22.41
C TRP A 95 -0.81 2.37 -21.35
N GLU A 96 0.10 2.32 -20.39
CA GLU A 96 0.01 1.37 -19.27
C GLU A 96 -1.15 1.75 -18.35
N LEU A 97 -1.34 3.05 -18.07
CA LEU A 97 -2.51 3.54 -17.34
C LEU A 97 -3.82 3.22 -18.06
N TYR A 98 -3.88 3.42 -19.37
CA TYR A 98 -5.06 3.08 -20.16
C TYR A 98 -5.38 1.58 -20.08
N ARG A 99 -4.36 0.73 -20.15
CA ARG A 99 -4.51 -0.71 -19.98
C ARG A 99 -5.09 -1.08 -18.63
N GLU A 100 -4.53 -0.53 -17.54
CA GLU A 100 -5.01 -0.79 -16.19
C GLU A 100 -6.44 -0.29 -15.98
N PHE A 101 -6.78 0.87 -16.52
CA PHE A 101 -8.14 1.39 -16.49
C PHE A 101 -9.13 0.45 -17.18
N ALA A 102 -8.76 -0.06 -18.33
CA ALA A 102 -9.59 -1.04 -19.03
C ALA A 102 -9.80 -2.32 -18.21
N LEU A 103 -8.75 -2.84 -17.58
CA LEU A 103 -8.83 -4.02 -16.70
C LEU A 103 -9.73 -3.78 -15.47
N LEU A 104 -9.66 -2.60 -14.90
CA LEU A 104 -10.47 -2.19 -13.74
C LEU A 104 -11.87 -1.69 -14.14
N LYS A 105 -12.18 -1.67 -15.42
CA LYS A 105 -13.47 -1.20 -15.98
C LYS A 105 -13.77 0.25 -15.58
N ILE A 106 -12.79 1.11 -15.75
CA ILE A 106 -12.92 2.56 -15.59
C ILE A 106 -12.84 3.22 -16.95
N ASP A 107 -13.68 4.23 -17.18
CA ASP A 107 -13.64 5.03 -18.39
C ASP A 107 -12.37 5.88 -18.44
N GLU A 108 -11.74 5.97 -19.61
CA GLU A 108 -10.55 6.78 -19.82
C GLU A 108 -10.78 8.28 -19.56
N GLU A 109 -12.01 8.76 -19.74
CA GLU A 109 -12.38 10.16 -19.46
C GLU A 109 -12.10 10.57 -18.00
N VAL A 110 -12.10 9.60 -17.08
CA VAL A 110 -11.78 9.82 -15.66
C VAL A 110 -10.39 10.43 -15.49
N MET A 111 -9.43 10.08 -16.35
CA MET A 111 -8.06 10.61 -16.30
C MET A 111 -8.01 12.13 -16.47
N TYR A 112 -8.92 12.70 -17.23
CA TYR A 112 -8.95 14.12 -17.58
C TYR A 112 -9.91 14.94 -16.72
N ARG A 113 -10.43 14.36 -15.67
CA ARG A 113 -11.25 15.03 -14.66
C ARG A 113 -10.40 15.31 -13.42
N SER A 114 -10.79 16.34 -12.66
CA SER A 114 -10.16 16.57 -11.36
C SER A 114 -10.40 15.39 -10.42
N PHE A 115 -9.38 15.00 -9.67
CA PHE A 115 -9.48 13.85 -8.78
C PHE A 115 -10.61 14.01 -7.75
N SER A 116 -10.81 15.23 -7.24
CA SER A 116 -11.89 15.55 -6.30
C SER A 116 -13.30 15.33 -6.87
N SER A 117 -13.45 15.41 -8.19
CA SER A 117 -14.75 15.22 -8.86
C SER A 117 -15.13 13.76 -9.06
N LEU A 118 -14.22 12.84 -8.84
CA LEU A 118 -14.46 11.41 -9.00
C LEU A 118 -15.30 10.84 -7.87
N SER A 119 -16.10 9.81 -8.17
CA SER A 119 -16.74 9.01 -7.13
C SER A 119 -15.69 8.26 -6.29
N GLY A 120 -16.05 7.87 -5.07
CA GLY A 120 -15.14 7.10 -4.20
C GLY A 120 -14.62 5.83 -4.88
N GLY A 121 -15.45 5.13 -5.62
CA GLY A 121 -15.06 3.95 -6.38
C GLY A 121 -14.09 4.25 -7.52
N GLU A 122 -14.32 5.34 -8.26
CA GLU A 122 -13.41 5.80 -9.32
C GLU A 122 -12.06 6.22 -8.75
N GLN A 123 -12.04 6.96 -7.63
CA GLN A 123 -10.81 7.33 -6.93
C GLN A 123 -10.01 6.09 -6.51
N THR A 124 -10.67 5.14 -5.88
CA THR A 124 -10.06 3.88 -5.42
C THR A 124 -9.43 3.12 -6.58
N LYS A 125 -10.18 2.90 -7.65
CA LYS A 125 -9.69 2.16 -8.83
C LYS A 125 -8.56 2.90 -9.54
N ALA A 126 -8.64 4.22 -9.68
CA ALA A 126 -7.58 5.02 -10.29
C ALA A 126 -6.27 4.91 -9.50
N LEU A 127 -6.33 5.05 -8.18
CA LEU A 127 -5.16 4.90 -7.31
C LEU A 127 -4.56 3.48 -7.39
N LEU A 128 -5.40 2.46 -7.40
CA LEU A 128 -4.94 1.07 -7.56
C LEU A 128 -4.25 0.85 -8.91
N ALA A 129 -4.77 1.43 -9.99
CA ALA A 129 -4.14 1.35 -11.30
C ALA A 129 -2.70 1.86 -11.29
N ALA A 130 -2.47 3.03 -10.68
CA ALA A 130 -1.14 3.61 -10.56
C ALA A 130 -0.22 2.77 -9.65
N LEU A 131 -0.73 2.30 -8.52
CA LEU A 131 0.04 1.49 -7.58
C LEU A 131 0.45 0.14 -8.17
N PHE A 132 -0.40 -0.47 -9.02
CA PHE A 132 -0.05 -1.72 -9.71
C PHE A 132 1.07 -1.56 -10.74
N LEU A 133 1.26 -0.34 -11.25
CA LEU A 133 2.30 -0.04 -12.23
C LEU A 133 3.64 0.34 -11.60
N LYS A 134 3.68 0.60 -10.30
CA LYS A 134 4.95 0.86 -9.60
C LYS A 134 5.84 -0.37 -9.61
N GLN A 135 7.11 -0.16 -9.88
CA GLN A 135 8.10 -1.21 -9.89
C GLN A 135 8.79 -1.36 -8.53
N ASN A 136 9.24 -2.57 -8.22
CA ASN A 136 9.97 -2.91 -7.00
C ASN A 136 9.22 -2.54 -5.71
N ASN A 137 7.91 -2.65 -5.72
CA ASN A 137 7.07 -2.39 -4.56
C ASN A 137 6.34 -3.65 -4.08
N PHE A 138 6.02 -3.64 -2.81
CA PHE A 138 5.13 -4.60 -2.18
C PHE A 138 3.92 -3.86 -1.63
N MET A 139 2.74 -4.18 -2.13
CA MET A 139 1.52 -3.48 -1.75
C MET A 139 0.96 -3.98 -0.43
N LEU A 140 0.74 -3.05 0.47
CA LEU A 140 0.04 -3.24 1.73
C LEU A 140 -1.37 -2.66 1.61
N ILE A 141 -2.37 -3.51 1.51
CA ILE A 141 -3.76 -3.09 1.37
C ILE A 141 -4.48 -3.30 2.70
N ASP A 142 -4.95 -2.20 3.29
CA ASP A 142 -5.70 -2.17 4.52
C ASP A 142 -7.12 -1.68 4.22
N GLU A 143 -8.06 -2.57 4.37
CA GLU A 143 -9.51 -2.32 4.15
C GLU A 143 -9.87 -1.39 2.98
#